data_0c9748ba1b0b24182ed769a303565e9c
#
_entry.id   0c9748ba1b0b24182ed769a303565e9c
#
_cell.length_a   1.000
_cell.length_b   1.000
_cell.length_c   1.000
_cell.angle_alpha   90.00
_cell.angle_beta   90.00
_cell.angle_gamma   90.00
#
_symmetry.space_group_name_H-M   'P 1'
#
loop_
_entity.id
_entity.type
_entity.pdbx_description
1 polymer ?
#
loop_
_entity_poly.entity_id
_entity_poly.type
_entity_poly.pdbx_seq_one_letter_code
_entity_poly.pdbx_strand_id
1 'polypeptide(L)'
;SRGLGDVYKRQMEDRKGVILQAHLDMVPQKNNDKKFDFTKDPIDAYIDGEWVTADGTTLGADNGIGAAAILAVLEDDTLVHGPLEALFTATEETGMDGAFGLKKGLLRGDILLNLDSETEGELYVGCAGGLDANVTFKYAAEKTPVRNYTAAKITVKGLKGGHSGIQIGCQRAN
;
A
#
# COMPACT_ATOMS: atom_id res chain seq x y z
N SER A 1 -1.21 -11.03 10.72
CA SER A 1 0.23 -10.80 10.70
C SER A 1 0.96 -12.14 10.75
N ARG A 2 1.56 -12.53 9.66
CA ARG A 2 2.48 -13.68 9.63
C ARG A 2 3.83 -13.15 9.18
N GLY A 3 4.82 -13.22 10.03
CA GLY A 3 6.21 -12.94 9.70
C GLY A 3 6.89 -12.03 10.70
N LEU A 4 7.23 -12.58 11.85
CA LEU A 4 8.22 -12.02 12.76
C LEU A 4 9.47 -12.88 12.62
N GLY A 5 10.55 -12.27 12.13
CA GLY A 5 11.88 -12.85 12.18
C GLY A 5 12.73 -12.07 13.16
N ASP A 6 13.24 -12.74 14.17
CA ASP A 6 14.25 -12.18 15.09
C ASP A 6 15.62 -12.65 14.59
N VAL A 7 16.47 -11.74 14.16
CA VAL A 7 17.87 -12.04 13.83
C VAL A 7 18.75 -11.35 14.86
N TYR A 8 19.45 -12.16 15.66
CA TYR A 8 20.39 -11.66 16.66
C TYR A 8 21.82 -11.88 16.18
N LYS A 9 22.57 -10.81 15.97
CA LYS A 9 24.02 -10.86 15.88
C LYS A 9 24.60 -10.23 17.16
N ARG A 10 25.44 -10.99 17.84
CA ARG A 10 25.98 -10.76 19.19
C ARG A 10 26.79 -9.47 19.42
N GLN A 11 26.84 -8.51 18.49
CA GLN A 11 27.77 -7.40 18.58
C GLN A 11 27.16 -6.10 19.10
N MET A 12 25.82 -5.98 19.18
CA MET A 12 25.14 -4.76 19.63
C MET A 12 23.84 -5.08 20.39
N GLU A 13 23.84 -6.09 21.24
CA GLU A 13 22.67 -6.52 22.02
C GLU A 13 22.17 -5.45 23.00
N ASP A 14 23.04 -4.51 23.37
CA ASP A 14 22.76 -3.37 24.24
C ASP A 14 22.09 -2.18 23.52
N ARG A 15 21.94 -2.28 22.20
CA ARG A 15 21.32 -1.23 21.41
C ARG A 15 19.80 -1.40 21.38
N LYS A 16 19.13 -0.27 21.11
CA LYS A 16 17.69 -0.28 20.91
C LYS A 16 17.31 -1.19 19.75
N GLY A 17 16.27 -1.97 19.94
CA GLY A 17 15.71 -2.82 18.89
C GLY A 17 15.05 -1.98 17.80
N VAL A 18 15.26 -2.39 16.55
CA VAL A 18 14.67 -1.73 15.37
C VAL A 18 13.69 -2.68 14.72
N ILE A 19 12.50 -2.16 14.41
CA ILE A 19 11.45 -2.84 13.65
C ILE A 19 11.46 -2.25 12.25
N LEU A 20 11.67 -3.08 11.24
CA LEU A 20 11.55 -2.72 9.83
C LEU A 20 10.17 -3.16 9.34
N GLN A 21 9.38 -2.25 8.80
CA GLN A 21 8.00 -2.55 8.41
C GLN A 21 7.76 -2.23 6.94
N ALA A 22 7.08 -3.13 6.25
CA ALA A 22 6.53 -2.96 4.91
C ALA A 22 5.20 -3.70 4.78
N HIS A 23 4.37 -3.36 3.78
CA HIS A 23 3.18 -4.13 3.44
C HIS A 23 3.42 -5.06 2.24
N LEU A 24 2.65 -6.14 2.15
CA LEU A 24 2.82 -7.17 1.13
C LEU A 24 1.76 -7.13 0.01
N ASP A 25 0.68 -6.42 0.23
CA ASP A 25 -0.35 -6.22 -0.78
C ASP A 25 0.00 -5.07 -1.72
N MET A 26 -0.71 -4.97 -2.81
CA MET A 26 -0.54 -3.92 -3.82
C MET A 26 -1.89 -3.52 -4.40
N VAL A 27 -1.99 -2.35 -4.98
CA VAL A 27 -3.15 -1.93 -5.77
C VAL A 27 -3.18 -2.69 -7.09
N PRO A 28 -4.15 -3.60 -7.34
CA PRO A 28 -4.20 -4.40 -8.57
C PRO A 28 -4.90 -3.63 -9.68
N GLN A 29 -4.16 -2.84 -10.45
CA GLN A 29 -4.66 -2.06 -11.57
C GLN A 29 -4.03 -2.49 -12.90
N LYS A 30 -4.80 -2.40 -13.98
CA LYS A 30 -4.35 -2.70 -15.33
C LYS A 30 -4.97 -1.77 -16.37
N ASN A 31 -4.37 -1.71 -17.54
CA ASN A 31 -4.95 -1.01 -18.68
C ASN A 31 -6.25 -1.69 -19.12
N ASN A 32 -7.20 -0.90 -19.64
CA ASN A 32 -8.52 -1.39 -20.02
C ASN A 32 -8.50 -2.44 -21.13
N ASP A 33 -7.52 -2.37 -22.00
CA ASP A 33 -7.31 -3.30 -23.13
C ASP A 33 -6.54 -4.56 -22.76
N LYS A 34 -5.88 -4.57 -21.57
CA LYS A 34 -5.11 -5.74 -21.11
C LYS A 34 -6.03 -6.80 -20.51
N LYS A 35 -5.94 -8.02 -21.04
CA LYS A 35 -6.53 -9.21 -20.43
C LYS A 35 -5.56 -9.75 -19.39
N PHE A 36 -5.88 -9.62 -18.12
CA PHE A 36 -5.04 -10.03 -17.02
C PHE A 36 -5.88 -10.34 -15.77
N ASP A 37 -5.53 -11.39 -15.07
CA ASP A 37 -6.18 -11.84 -13.83
C ASP A 37 -5.13 -11.84 -12.70
N PHE A 38 -5.16 -10.85 -11.84
CA PHE A 38 -4.21 -10.71 -10.72
C PHE A 38 -4.20 -11.88 -9.74
N THR A 39 -5.18 -12.78 -9.81
CA THR A 39 -5.22 -13.98 -8.96
C THR A 39 -4.50 -15.18 -9.58
N LYS A 40 -4.10 -15.10 -10.86
CA LYS A 40 -3.55 -16.22 -11.63
C LYS A 40 -2.34 -15.87 -12.45
N ASP A 41 -2.35 -14.67 -13.05
CA ASP A 41 -1.32 -14.29 -14.01
C ASP A 41 -0.15 -13.63 -13.27
N PRO A 42 1.11 -14.00 -13.60
CA PRO A 42 2.28 -13.35 -13.04
C PRO A 42 2.44 -11.92 -13.60
N ILE A 43 2.96 -11.01 -12.79
CA ILE A 43 3.33 -9.68 -13.25
C ILE A 43 4.48 -9.80 -14.24
N ASP A 44 4.29 -9.25 -15.44
CA ASP A 44 5.32 -9.19 -16.48
C ASP A 44 6.18 -7.94 -16.30
N ALA A 45 7.19 -8.07 -15.43
CA ALA A 45 8.11 -6.99 -15.10
C ALA A 45 9.29 -6.99 -16.09
N TYR A 46 9.68 -5.79 -16.56
CA TYR A 46 10.80 -5.61 -17.46
C TYR A 46 11.58 -4.32 -17.17
N ILE A 47 12.79 -4.23 -17.75
CA ILE A 47 13.65 -3.04 -17.63
C ILE A 47 13.35 -2.10 -18.79
N ASP A 48 13.02 -0.86 -18.47
CA ASP A 48 12.81 0.25 -19.40
C ASP A 48 13.76 1.40 -19.05
N GLY A 49 14.91 1.44 -19.73
CA GLY A 49 15.97 2.39 -19.42
C GLY A 49 16.53 2.17 -18.01
N GLU A 50 16.35 3.13 -17.12
CA GLU A 50 16.78 3.08 -15.71
C GLU A 50 15.67 2.56 -14.76
N TRP A 51 14.52 2.18 -15.30
CA TRP A 51 13.35 1.81 -14.53
C TRP A 51 13.04 0.32 -14.65
N VAL A 52 12.49 -0.25 -13.60
CA VAL A 52 11.75 -1.52 -13.67
C VAL A 52 10.27 -1.18 -13.71
N THR A 53 9.57 -1.71 -14.68
CA THR A 53 8.13 -1.45 -14.88
C THR A 53 7.39 -2.76 -15.17
N ALA A 54 6.07 -2.70 -15.32
CA ALA A 54 5.25 -3.85 -15.69
C ALA A 54 4.45 -3.57 -16.96
N ASP A 55 4.28 -4.59 -17.81
CA ASP A 55 3.55 -4.46 -19.05
C ASP A 55 2.04 -4.32 -18.79
N GLY A 56 1.55 -3.10 -18.86
CA GLY A 56 0.13 -2.74 -18.78
C GLY A 56 -0.58 -3.06 -17.47
N THR A 57 0.18 -3.31 -16.41
CA THR A 57 -0.33 -3.52 -15.04
C THR A 57 0.45 -2.67 -14.04
N THR A 58 -0.05 -2.57 -12.80
CA THR A 58 0.77 -2.15 -11.66
C THR A 58 1.89 -3.16 -11.41
N LEU A 59 3.04 -2.67 -10.90
CA LEU A 59 4.22 -3.50 -10.61
C LEU A 59 4.20 -4.10 -9.20
N GLY A 60 3.68 -3.35 -8.22
CA GLY A 60 3.76 -3.71 -6.81
C GLY A 60 5.06 -3.28 -6.13
N ALA A 61 5.78 -2.29 -6.68
CA ALA A 61 6.96 -1.73 -6.04
C ALA A 61 6.62 -1.02 -4.72
N ASP A 62 5.46 -0.48 -4.62
CA ASP A 62 4.76 -0.08 -3.43
C ASP A 62 3.96 -1.30 -2.89
N ASN A 63 4.37 -1.94 -1.79
CA ASN A 63 5.61 -1.70 -1.03
C ASN A 63 6.59 -2.89 -1.17
N GLY A 64 6.63 -3.49 -2.35
CA GLY A 64 7.53 -4.61 -2.67
C GLY A 64 9.00 -4.26 -2.49
N ILE A 65 9.39 -3.01 -2.76
CA ILE A 65 10.78 -2.56 -2.57
C ILE A 65 11.14 -2.49 -1.08
N GLY A 66 10.24 -2.03 -0.22
CA GLY A 66 10.42 -2.03 1.22
C GLY A 66 10.53 -3.46 1.77
N ALA A 67 9.68 -4.35 1.30
CA ALA A 67 9.75 -5.78 1.67
C ALA A 67 11.08 -6.41 1.23
N ALA A 68 11.55 -6.13 0.01
CA ALA A 68 12.83 -6.61 -0.50
C ALA A 68 14.02 -6.06 0.31
N ALA A 69 13.99 -4.78 0.68
CA ALA A 69 15.02 -4.18 1.51
C ALA A 69 15.11 -4.83 2.90
N ILE A 70 13.97 -5.13 3.53
CA ILE A 70 13.93 -5.87 4.81
C ILE A 70 14.56 -7.24 4.64
N LEU A 71 14.19 -7.99 3.60
CA LEU A 71 14.74 -9.32 3.36
C LEU A 71 16.25 -9.26 3.10
N ALA A 72 16.74 -8.27 2.33
CA ALA A 72 18.16 -8.09 2.08
C ALA A 72 18.95 -7.81 3.36
N VAL A 73 18.40 -6.97 4.26
CA VAL A 73 19.02 -6.70 5.58
C VAL A 73 19.07 -7.96 6.45
N LEU A 74 18.03 -8.79 6.42
CA LEU A 74 17.98 -10.03 7.21
C LEU A 74 18.90 -11.12 6.64
N GLU A 75 19.13 -11.12 5.33
CA GLU A 75 19.98 -12.11 4.64
C GLU A 75 21.47 -11.75 4.73
N ASP A 76 21.80 -10.47 4.86
CA ASP A 76 23.18 -10.01 4.86
C ASP A 76 23.89 -10.27 6.18
N ASP A 77 24.75 -11.29 6.16
CA ASP A 77 25.58 -11.69 7.31
C ASP A 77 26.72 -10.72 7.66
N THR A 78 27.00 -9.75 6.81
CA THR A 78 28.11 -8.80 7.01
C THR A 78 27.69 -7.55 7.77
N LEU A 79 26.38 -7.23 7.80
CA LEU A 79 25.84 -6.07 8.51
C LEU A 79 26.01 -6.22 10.02
N VAL A 80 26.48 -5.12 10.63
CA VAL A 80 26.58 -5.00 12.09
C VAL A 80 25.34 -4.28 12.61
N HIS A 81 24.53 -4.93 13.41
CA HIS A 81 23.27 -4.38 13.91
C HIS A 81 22.94 -4.84 15.34
N GLY A 82 22.06 -4.11 16.01
CA GLY A 82 21.40 -4.54 17.24
C GLY A 82 20.22 -5.49 16.97
N PRO A 83 19.29 -5.66 17.91
CA PRO A 83 18.09 -6.46 17.70
C PRO A 83 17.26 -5.91 16.54
N LEU A 84 16.90 -6.77 15.59
CA LEU A 84 16.05 -6.45 14.44
C LEU A 84 14.78 -7.29 14.47
N GLU A 85 13.67 -6.66 14.16
CA GLU A 85 12.38 -7.31 13.91
C GLU A 85 11.89 -6.92 12.52
N ALA A 86 11.35 -7.86 11.77
CA ALA A 86 10.70 -7.62 10.49
C ALA A 86 9.19 -7.74 10.66
N LEU A 87 8.46 -6.70 10.32
CA LEU A 87 7.01 -6.66 10.36
C LEU A 87 6.47 -6.52 8.93
N PHE A 88 5.83 -7.56 8.43
CA PHE A 88 5.10 -7.52 7.18
C PHE A 88 3.60 -7.46 7.46
N THR A 89 2.96 -6.40 6.95
CA THR A 89 1.51 -6.20 7.07
C THR A 89 0.79 -6.57 5.78
N ALA A 90 -0.51 -6.75 5.85
CA ALA A 90 -1.37 -7.03 4.72
C ALA A 90 -2.56 -6.07 4.73
N THR A 91 -3.20 -5.89 3.57
CA THR A 91 -4.37 -5.04 3.36
C THR A 91 -4.13 -3.55 3.70
N GLU A 92 -2.91 -3.06 3.49
CA GLU A 92 -2.61 -1.64 3.65
C GLU A 92 -3.47 -0.82 2.70
N GLU A 93 -3.50 -1.20 1.42
CA GLU A 93 -4.18 -0.55 0.32
C GLU A 93 -5.73 -0.59 0.40
N THR A 94 -6.28 -1.43 1.26
CA THR A 94 -7.73 -1.66 1.32
C THR A 94 -8.38 -1.45 2.69
N GLY A 95 -7.61 -1.19 3.73
CA GLY A 95 -8.19 -0.95 5.05
C GLY A 95 -7.27 -1.18 6.22
N MET A 96 -6.01 -1.51 6.00
CA MET A 96 -4.98 -1.65 7.04
C MET A 96 -5.31 -2.71 8.11
N ASP A 97 -6.05 -3.77 7.75
CA ASP A 97 -6.47 -4.82 8.70
C ASP A 97 -5.26 -5.48 9.38
N GLY A 98 -4.15 -5.62 8.66
CA GLY A 98 -2.92 -6.17 9.21
C GLY A 98 -2.32 -5.30 10.31
N ALA A 99 -2.37 -3.99 10.15
CA ALA A 99 -1.88 -3.03 11.14
C ALA A 99 -2.84 -2.94 12.35
N PHE A 100 -4.15 -2.81 12.10
CA PHE A 100 -5.15 -2.78 13.17
C PHE A 100 -5.25 -4.10 13.94
N GLY A 101 -4.94 -5.22 13.29
CA GLY A 101 -4.92 -6.55 13.91
C GLY A 101 -3.69 -6.83 14.77
N LEU A 102 -2.72 -5.91 14.82
CA LEU A 102 -1.49 -6.08 15.58
C LEU A 102 -1.77 -6.06 17.09
N LYS A 103 -1.37 -7.12 17.78
CA LYS A 103 -1.59 -7.23 19.23
C LYS A 103 -0.50 -6.52 20.00
N LYS A 104 -0.89 -5.86 21.09
CA LYS A 104 0.05 -5.23 22.03
C LYS A 104 1.06 -6.25 22.54
N GLY A 105 2.34 -5.86 22.58
CA GLY A 105 3.43 -6.68 23.12
C GLY A 105 3.96 -7.75 22.17
N LEU A 106 3.51 -7.75 20.91
CA LEU A 106 4.07 -8.63 19.90
C LEU A 106 5.45 -8.15 19.43
N LEU A 107 5.60 -6.85 19.28
CA LEU A 107 6.86 -6.20 18.91
C LEU A 107 7.62 -5.78 20.17
N ARG A 108 8.94 -5.89 20.12
CA ARG A 108 9.86 -5.58 21.23
C ARG A 108 10.78 -4.40 20.92
N GLY A 109 10.96 -4.08 19.65
CA GLY A 109 11.80 -2.97 19.21
C GLY A 109 11.29 -1.62 19.71
N ASP A 110 12.22 -0.70 19.93
CA ASP A 110 11.95 0.66 20.40
C ASP A 110 11.79 1.67 19.26
N ILE A 111 12.27 1.32 18.06
CA ILE A 111 12.29 2.18 16.88
C ILE A 111 11.60 1.42 15.75
N LEU A 112 10.55 2.01 15.17
CA LEU A 112 9.91 1.46 13.98
C LEU A 112 10.27 2.31 12.77
N LEU A 113 10.80 1.67 11.73
CA LEU A 113 11.07 2.25 10.43
C LEU A 113 10.06 1.66 9.43
N ASN A 114 9.12 2.48 9.01
CA ASN A 114 8.21 2.17 7.93
C ASN A 114 8.91 2.49 6.60
N LEU A 115 8.99 1.52 5.70
CA LEU A 115 9.69 1.63 4.42
C LEU A 115 8.71 1.92 3.26
N ASP A 116 7.71 2.74 3.52
CA ASP A 116 6.60 3.03 2.62
C ASP A 116 6.58 4.49 2.15
N SER A 117 7.71 5.18 2.24
CA SER A 117 7.85 6.55 1.76
C SER A 117 8.26 6.57 0.29
N GLU A 118 7.54 7.35 -0.52
CA GLU A 118 7.77 7.49 -1.95
C GLU A 118 8.71 8.67 -2.30
N THR A 119 9.05 9.53 -1.34
CA THR A 119 9.90 10.69 -1.60
C THR A 119 11.33 10.41 -1.19
N GLU A 120 12.23 10.35 -2.17
CA GLU A 120 13.64 10.11 -1.95
C GLU A 120 14.28 11.25 -1.13
N GLY A 121 15.08 10.85 -0.14
CA GLY A 121 15.83 11.79 0.71
C GLY A 121 15.03 12.47 1.80
N GLU A 122 13.74 12.13 1.98
CA GLU A 122 12.90 12.69 3.03
C GLU A 122 12.58 11.65 4.12
N LEU A 123 12.56 12.12 5.36
CA LEU A 123 12.14 11.32 6.52
C LEU A 123 10.83 11.88 7.08
N TYR A 124 9.78 11.08 7.03
CA TYR A 124 8.48 11.43 7.57
C TYR A 124 8.33 10.93 9.00
N VAL A 125 7.96 11.84 9.91
CA VAL A 125 7.75 11.55 11.34
C VAL A 125 6.30 11.65 11.76
N GLY A 126 5.38 11.62 10.80
CA GLY A 126 3.94 11.68 11.00
C GLY A 126 3.20 11.22 9.75
N CYS A 127 1.90 11.03 9.89
CA CYS A 127 1.02 10.65 8.78
C CYS A 127 -0.27 11.46 8.79
N ALA A 128 -0.94 11.53 7.64
CA ALA A 128 -2.30 12.03 7.55
C ALA A 128 -3.29 10.98 8.08
N GLY A 129 -4.43 11.45 8.55
CA GLY A 129 -5.57 10.60 8.86
C GLY A 129 -6.63 10.68 7.76
N GLY A 130 -7.48 9.65 7.66
CA GLY A 130 -8.63 9.60 6.77
C GLY A 130 -9.93 9.36 7.52
N LEU A 131 -11.03 9.75 6.92
CA LEU A 131 -12.39 9.47 7.41
C LEU A 131 -13.28 9.13 6.23
N ASP A 132 -13.85 7.94 6.24
CA ASP A 132 -14.87 7.52 5.28
C ASP A 132 -16.27 7.82 5.81
N ALA A 133 -17.07 8.55 5.04
CA ALA A 133 -18.45 8.84 5.35
C ALA A 133 -19.39 8.11 4.38
N ASN A 134 -20.07 7.08 4.86
CA ASN A 134 -21.10 6.36 4.10
C ASN A 134 -22.47 6.96 4.33
N VAL A 135 -23.04 7.60 3.31
CA VAL A 135 -24.36 8.24 3.37
C VAL A 135 -25.38 7.38 2.62
N THR A 136 -26.41 6.95 3.33
CA THR A 136 -27.49 6.14 2.75
C THR A 136 -28.79 6.94 2.72
N PHE A 137 -29.33 7.14 1.52
CA PHE A 137 -30.66 7.72 1.33
C PHE A 137 -31.67 6.60 1.11
N LYS A 138 -32.71 6.55 1.95
CA LYS A 138 -33.86 5.67 1.74
C LYS A 138 -34.91 6.42 0.91
N TYR A 139 -35.36 5.79 -0.15
CA TYR A 139 -36.42 6.34 -1.01
C TYR A 139 -37.41 5.24 -1.41
N ALA A 140 -38.64 5.64 -1.69
CA ALA A 140 -39.62 4.74 -2.30
C ALA A 140 -39.58 4.93 -3.82
N ALA A 141 -39.44 3.82 -4.55
CA ALA A 141 -39.49 3.86 -6.01
C ALA A 141 -40.98 3.82 -6.46
N GLU A 142 -41.38 4.77 -7.26
CA GLU A 142 -42.70 4.82 -7.87
C GLU A 142 -42.61 4.65 -9.40
N LYS A 143 -43.66 4.07 -10.02
CA LYS A 143 -43.74 4.05 -11.47
C LYS A 143 -43.95 5.46 -11.99
N THR A 144 -42.97 5.98 -12.69
CA THR A 144 -43.04 7.29 -13.32
C THR A 144 -44.11 7.29 -14.41
N PRO A 145 -45.12 8.19 -14.39
CA PRO A 145 -46.06 8.34 -15.47
C PRO A 145 -45.33 8.68 -16.78
N VAL A 146 -45.69 8.02 -17.87
CA VAL A 146 -45.02 8.20 -19.17
C VAL A 146 -45.20 9.61 -19.75
N ARG A 147 -46.10 10.40 -19.20
CA ARG A 147 -46.41 11.76 -19.66
C ARG A 147 -45.81 12.79 -18.71
N ASN A 148 -45.22 13.82 -19.27
CA ASN A 148 -44.64 14.99 -18.56
C ASN A 148 -43.36 14.76 -17.76
N TYR A 149 -42.61 13.69 -18.05
CA TYR A 149 -41.30 13.43 -17.46
C TYR A 149 -40.27 13.16 -18.54
N THR A 150 -39.03 13.60 -18.31
CA THR A 150 -37.88 13.29 -19.15
C THR A 150 -36.89 12.49 -18.35
N ALA A 151 -36.48 11.31 -18.86
CA ALA A 151 -35.40 10.57 -18.26
C ALA A 151 -34.06 11.17 -18.68
N ALA A 152 -33.18 11.37 -17.70
CA ALA A 152 -31.84 11.85 -17.95
C ALA A 152 -30.82 10.93 -17.27
N LYS A 153 -29.68 10.70 -17.93
CA LYS A 153 -28.53 10.03 -17.36
C LYS A 153 -27.39 11.02 -17.26
N ILE A 154 -26.91 11.26 -16.05
CA ILE A 154 -25.70 12.06 -15.82
C ILE A 154 -24.52 11.10 -15.80
N THR A 155 -23.50 11.39 -16.62
CA THR A 155 -22.29 10.58 -16.69
C THR A 155 -21.07 11.48 -16.51
N VAL A 156 -20.26 11.17 -15.49
CA VAL A 156 -18.94 11.79 -15.28
C VAL A 156 -17.89 10.77 -15.71
N LYS A 157 -17.04 11.16 -16.70
CA LYS A 157 -16.02 10.26 -17.27
C LYS A 157 -14.82 11.04 -17.81
N GLY A 158 -13.72 10.34 -18.04
CA GLY A 158 -12.51 10.93 -18.61
C GLY A 158 -11.74 11.78 -17.61
N LEU A 159 -12.01 11.62 -16.32
CA LEU A 159 -11.28 12.29 -15.26
C LEU A 159 -9.93 11.60 -15.05
N LYS A 160 -8.93 12.38 -14.67
CA LYS A 160 -7.59 11.88 -14.42
C LYS A 160 -7.49 11.40 -12.98
N GLY A 161 -7.29 10.11 -12.78
CA GLY A 161 -7.05 9.52 -11.46
C GLY A 161 -5.72 9.97 -10.85
N GLY A 162 -5.52 9.71 -9.59
CA GLY A 162 -4.30 10.01 -8.87
C GLY A 162 -4.36 9.55 -7.42
N HIS A 163 -3.24 9.67 -6.73
CA HIS A 163 -3.13 9.32 -5.33
C HIS A 163 -3.97 10.26 -4.46
N SER A 164 -4.79 9.71 -3.57
CA SER A 164 -5.75 10.48 -2.74
C SER A 164 -5.09 11.38 -1.70
N GLY A 165 -3.86 11.09 -1.30
CA GLY A 165 -3.08 11.89 -0.36
C GLY A 165 -2.21 12.94 -1.06
N ILE A 166 -1.14 12.48 -1.73
CA ILE A 166 -0.09 13.36 -2.28
C ILE A 166 -0.54 14.16 -3.51
N GLN A 167 -1.54 13.68 -4.26
CA GLN A 167 -2.00 14.33 -5.49
C GLN A 167 -3.34 15.06 -5.34
N ILE A 168 -3.85 15.18 -4.14
CA ILE A 168 -5.03 16.01 -3.85
C ILE A 168 -4.68 17.47 -4.18
N GLY A 169 -5.55 18.15 -4.91
CA GLY A 169 -5.27 19.51 -5.39
C GLY A 169 -4.41 19.63 -6.66
N CYS A 170 -3.87 18.51 -7.17
CA CYS A 170 -3.10 18.48 -8.43
C CYS A 170 -3.97 18.34 -9.68
N GLN A 171 -5.19 18.86 -9.67
CA GLN A 171 -6.18 18.74 -10.76
C GLN A 171 -6.48 17.26 -11.11
N ARG A 172 -6.54 16.41 -10.10
CA ARG A 172 -6.96 15.02 -10.20
C ARG A 172 -8.40 14.89 -9.71
N ALA A 173 -9.08 13.86 -10.16
CA ALA A 173 -10.43 13.52 -9.73
C ALA A 173 -10.37 12.43 -8.67
N ASN A 174 -10.10 12.81 -7.49
CA ASN A 174 -10.15 11.96 -6.28
C ASN A 174 -11.03 12.58 -5.23
#